data_9247a258264bf665ffef74b2ba37bbed
#
_entry.id   9247a258264bf665ffef74b2ba37bbed
#
_cell.length_a   1.000
_cell.length_b   1.000
_cell.length_c   1.000
_cell.angle_alpha   90.00
_cell.angle_beta   90.00
_cell.angle_gamma   90.00
#
_symmetry.space_group_name_H-M   'P 1'
#
loop_
_entity.id
_entity.type
_entity.pdbx_description
1 polymer ?
#
loop_
_entity_poly.entity_id
_entity_poly.type
_entity_poly.pdbx_seq_one_letter_code
_entity_poly.pdbx_strand_id
1 'polypeptide(L)'
;MAGKAHISWSDAIDRRHLLGLGVGLTSAFWAKSPAAAPASGLVEAVRGEAFAEIKGARRALTLRANVFVEETVTTGEGARLALRFGRDTTLRLGAAARLTIDRYIANAGGEFNLIQGGLLYDRPRKTQHAESVLRSLYGLIAIRGTRVFAGPSNGVFGVFVARGSVDVTAAGKTVTVGRGLGTNIAKPGDEPTDPAPWKAPRIKAALASVR
;
A
#
# COMPACT_ATOMS: atom_id res chain seq x y z
N MET A 1 -84.18 11.18 53.62
CA MET A 1 -83.80 10.77 54.94
C MET A 1 -82.38 10.28 54.90
N ALA A 2 -81.52 11.11 55.34
CA ALA A 2 -80.70 11.02 56.51
C ALA A 2 -79.82 9.76 56.48
N GLY A 3 -78.57 9.83 56.59
CA GLY A 3 -77.75 10.59 57.45
C GLY A 3 -76.25 10.48 57.12
N LYS A 4 -75.62 11.52 57.48
CA LYS A 4 -74.19 11.73 57.61
C LYS A 4 -73.55 10.79 58.60
N ALA A 5 -72.33 10.40 58.40
CA ALA A 5 -71.38 10.27 59.49
C ALA A 5 -69.95 10.53 58.92
N HIS A 6 -69.39 11.55 59.48
CA HIS A 6 -68.00 11.89 59.62
C HIS A 6 -67.25 10.86 60.44
N ILE A 7 -65.94 10.85 60.24
CA ILE A 7 -64.93 10.76 61.32
C ILE A 7 -63.66 10.22 60.62
N SER A 8 -62.63 10.91 60.57
CA SER A 8 -61.61 11.47 61.40
C SER A 8 -60.27 10.70 61.29
N TRP A 9 -59.36 11.36 60.79
CA TRP A 9 -57.97 11.61 61.13
C TRP A 9 -57.17 10.61 61.97
N SER A 10 -55.93 10.48 61.48
CA SER A 10 -54.70 10.16 62.21
C SER A 10 -54.51 8.70 62.60
N ASP A 11 -53.49 8.10 62.12
CA ASP A 11 -52.17 8.14 62.72
C ASP A 11 -51.09 7.47 61.87
N ALA A 12 -50.04 8.15 61.91
CA ALA A 12 -48.65 7.71 62.09
C ALA A 12 -48.06 6.63 61.19
N ILE A 13 -47.32 7.14 60.27
CA ILE A 13 -45.84 6.97 60.15
C ILE A 13 -45.34 5.64 60.71
N ASP A 14 -44.92 4.79 59.83
CA ASP A 14 -43.70 4.02 60.10
C ASP A 14 -42.78 4.04 58.91
N ARG A 15 -41.75 4.85 59.07
CA ARG A 15 -40.54 4.86 58.21
C ARG A 15 -39.66 3.74 58.70
N ARG A 16 -39.63 2.63 58.02
CA ARG A 16 -38.48 1.72 58.13
C ARG A 16 -38.49 0.71 57.00
N HIS A 17 -37.38 0.74 56.25
CA HIS A 17 -36.84 -0.38 55.48
C HIS A 17 -37.52 -0.80 54.19
N LEU A 18 -37.06 -0.20 53.10
CA LEU A 18 -36.81 -0.96 51.89
C LEU A 18 -35.57 -0.36 51.18
N LEU A 19 -34.43 -0.79 51.67
CA LEU A 19 -33.18 -0.73 50.90
C LEU A 19 -33.31 -1.73 49.75
N GLY A 20 -33.83 -1.25 48.62
CA GLY A 20 -33.75 -1.94 47.33
C GLY A 20 -32.35 -1.76 46.76
N LEU A 21 -31.47 -2.74 46.94
CA LEU A 21 -30.22 -2.87 46.22
C LEU A 21 -30.51 -3.05 44.72
N GLY A 22 -30.53 -1.95 43.99
CA GLY A 22 -30.47 -1.93 42.54
C GLY A 22 -29.06 -2.29 42.12
N VAL A 23 -28.78 -3.57 41.90
CA VAL A 23 -27.56 -4.00 41.20
C VAL A 23 -27.70 -3.58 39.73
N GLY A 24 -27.24 -2.39 39.42
CA GLY A 24 -27.06 -1.94 38.04
C GLY A 24 -25.99 -2.79 37.39
N LEU A 25 -26.39 -3.78 36.60
CA LEU A 25 -25.52 -4.46 35.65
C LEU A 25 -25.13 -3.45 34.54
N THR A 26 -24.07 -2.69 34.78
CA THR A 26 -23.40 -1.96 33.72
C THR A 26 -22.66 -3.00 32.86
N SER A 27 -23.32 -3.49 31.83
CA SER A 27 -22.68 -4.23 30.75
C SER A 27 -21.69 -3.29 30.08
N ALA A 28 -20.43 -3.36 30.49
CA ALA A 28 -19.32 -2.74 29.79
C ALA A 28 -19.21 -3.43 28.43
N PHE A 29 -19.80 -2.79 27.39
CA PHE A 29 -19.50 -3.12 26.02
C PHE A 29 -18.01 -2.81 25.79
N TRP A 30 -17.17 -3.80 25.93
CA TRP A 30 -15.82 -3.76 25.45
C TRP A 30 -15.91 -3.72 23.93
N ALA A 31 -15.93 -2.52 23.37
CA ALA A 31 -15.73 -2.32 21.94
C ALA A 31 -14.36 -2.92 21.63
N LYS A 32 -14.33 -4.11 21.02
CA LYS A 32 -13.13 -4.66 20.42
C LYS A 32 -12.62 -3.61 19.42
N SER A 33 -11.54 -2.92 19.78
CA SER A 33 -10.82 -2.09 18.82
C SER A 33 -10.49 -2.98 17.62
N PRO A 34 -10.82 -2.57 16.39
CA PRO A 34 -10.45 -3.35 15.23
C PRO A 34 -8.94 -3.54 15.29
N ALA A 35 -8.49 -4.80 15.27
CA ALA A 35 -7.08 -5.11 15.22
C ALA A 35 -6.48 -4.39 14.02
N ALA A 36 -5.52 -3.50 14.25
CA ALA A 36 -4.84 -2.80 13.18
C ALA A 36 -4.25 -3.84 12.22
N ALA A 37 -4.56 -3.71 10.93
CA ALA A 37 -3.98 -4.58 9.91
C ALA A 37 -2.44 -4.58 10.05
N PRO A 38 -1.77 -5.73 9.91
CA PRO A 38 -0.32 -5.77 10.02
C PRO A 38 0.30 -4.91 8.94
N ALA A 39 1.28 -4.08 9.31
CA ALA A 39 2.00 -3.25 8.36
C ALA A 39 2.72 -4.12 7.32
N SER A 40 2.54 -3.81 6.05
CA SER A 40 3.17 -4.52 4.93
C SER A 40 4.52 -3.93 4.59
N GLY A 41 4.69 -2.64 4.81
CA GLY A 41 5.92 -1.91 4.54
C GLY A 41 6.10 -0.68 5.42
N LEU A 42 7.24 -0.04 5.26
CA LEU A 42 7.68 1.13 6.03
C LEU A 42 8.26 2.19 5.09
N VAL A 43 7.97 3.45 5.34
CA VAL A 43 8.62 4.57 4.65
C VAL A 43 10.08 4.69 5.12
N GLU A 44 11.01 4.40 4.21
CA GLU A 44 12.46 4.48 4.46
C GLU A 44 13.02 5.87 4.18
N ALA A 45 12.46 6.55 3.19
CA ALA A 45 12.78 7.94 2.87
C ALA A 45 11.61 8.60 2.15
N VAL A 46 11.43 9.88 2.41
CA VAL A 46 10.46 10.73 1.71
C VAL A 46 11.08 12.11 1.46
N ARG A 47 10.91 12.62 0.26
CA ARG A 47 11.27 13.98 -0.14
C ARG A 47 10.10 14.59 -0.89
N GLY A 48 9.65 15.75 -0.47
CA GLY A 48 8.41 16.35 -0.96
C GLY A 48 7.18 15.66 -0.38
N GLU A 49 6.04 15.82 -1.04
CA GLU A 49 4.76 15.31 -0.55
C GLU A 49 4.50 13.87 -1.02
N ALA A 50 4.09 13.03 -0.09
CA ALA A 50 3.62 11.69 -0.37
C ALA A 50 2.44 11.34 0.53
N PHE A 51 1.50 10.57 0.00
CA PHE A 51 0.27 10.20 0.70
C PHE A 51 -0.03 8.72 0.49
N ALA A 52 -0.70 8.13 1.47
CA ALA A 52 -1.36 6.84 1.34
C ALA A 52 -2.86 7.03 1.47
N GLU A 53 -3.62 6.28 0.68
CA GLU A 53 -5.07 6.32 0.65
C GLU A 53 -5.64 4.91 0.65
N ILE A 54 -6.63 4.65 1.50
CA ILE A 54 -7.41 3.42 1.54
C ILE A 54 -8.87 3.78 1.82
N LYS A 55 -9.80 3.26 1.01
CA LYS A 55 -11.26 3.47 1.18
C LYS A 55 -11.65 4.96 1.36
N GLY A 56 -10.97 5.85 0.64
CA GLY A 56 -11.19 7.29 0.70
C GLY A 56 -10.51 8.01 1.87
N ALA A 57 -9.96 7.31 2.84
CA ALA A 57 -9.17 7.91 3.91
C ALA A 57 -7.74 8.16 3.43
N ARG A 58 -7.33 9.43 3.37
CA ARG A 58 -6.01 9.87 2.93
C ARG A 58 -5.18 10.36 4.10
N ARG A 59 -3.93 9.95 4.16
CA ARG A 59 -2.96 10.40 5.17
C ARG A 59 -1.61 10.73 4.54
N ALA A 60 -0.89 11.68 5.09
CA ALA A 60 0.47 11.99 4.69
C ALA A 60 1.43 10.86 5.10
N LEU A 61 2.39 10.58 4.23
CA LEU A 61 3.49 9.66 4.51
C LEU A 61 4.72 10.44 4.97
N THR A 62 5.15 10.15 6.17
CA THR A 62 6.38 10.67 6.77
C THR A 62 7.40 9.55 6.97
N LEU A 63 8.64 9.89 7.29
CA LEU A 63 9.66 8.92 7.62
C LEU A 63 9.17 7.94 8.71
N ARG A 64 9.40 6.64 8.52
CA ARG A 64 8.93 5.54 9.38
C ARG A 64 7.41 5.34 9.45
N ALA A 65 6.62 6.03 8.63
CA ALA A 65 5.20 5.72 8.52
C ALA A 65 5.01 4.31 7.94
N ASN A 66 4.08 3.55 8.50
CA ASN A 66 3.71 2.24 7.96
C ASN A 66 2.88 2.40 6.69
N VAL A 67 3.00 1.44 5.79
CA VAL A 67 2.08 1.27 4.65
C VAL A 67 1.46 -0.12 4.71
N PHE A 68 0.22 -0.24 4.21
CA PHE A 68 -0.59 -1.43 4.35
C PHE A 68 -1.00 -1.98 2.98
N VAL A 69 -1.41 -3.25 2.94
CA VAL A 69 -2.07 -3.83 1.77
C VAL A 69 -3.36 -3.05 1.49
N GLU A 70 -3.74 -2.98 0.22
CA GLU A 70 -4.86 -2.21 -0.33
C GLU A 70 -4.68 -0.67 -0.28
N GLU A 71 -3.58 -0.15 0.26
CA GLU A 71 -3.29 1.27 0.16
C GLU A 71 -2.78 1.65 -1.24
N THR A 72 -3.28 2.78 -1.73
CA THR A 72 -2.71 3.47 -2.89
C THR A 72 -1.79 4.57 -2.39
N VAL A 73 -0.52 4.45 -2.74
CA VAL A 73 0.53 5.42 -2.41
C VAL A 73 0.72 6.38 -3.58
N THR A 74 0.72 7.68 -3.30
CA THR A 74 0.93 8.74 -4.29
C THR A 74 2.07 9.66 -3.89
N THR A 75 2.84 10.11 -4.89
CA THR A 75 3.87 11.14 -4.71
C THR A 75 3.50 12.39 -5.48
N GLY A 76 3.77 13.56 -4.91
CA GLY A 76 3.59 14.86 -5.57
C GLY A 76 4.58 15.12 -6.71
N GLU A 77 4.42 16.24 -7.40
CA GLU A 77 5.37 16.72 -8.39
C GLU A 77 6.73 17.00 -7.75
N GLY A 78 7.80 16.47 -8.34
CA GLY A 78 9.16 16.58 -7.77
C GLY A 78 9.42 15.71 -6.53
N ALA A 79 8.42 15.07 -5.95
CA ALA A 79 8.58 14.22 -4.77
C ALA A 79 9.27 12.89 -5.08
N ARG A 80 9.83 12.27 -4.04
CA ARG A 80 10.45 10.94 -4.08
C ARG A 80 10.07 10.19 -2.81
N LEU A 81 9.80 8.90 -2.96
CA LEU A 81 9.43 8.05 -1.83
C LEU A 81 10.17 6.72 -1.92
N ALA A 82 10.77 6.28 -0.84
CA ALA A 82 11.31 4.94 -0.69
C ALA A 82 10.51 4.17 0.35
N LEU A 83 10.00 3.03 -0.05
CA LEU A 83 9.27 2.09 0.78
C LEU A 83 10.10 0.82 0.95
N ARG A 84 10.21 0.33 2.18
CA ARG A 84 10.82 -0.95 2.48
C ARG A 84 9.75 -1.96 2.88
N PHE A 85 9.80 -3.12 2.24
CA PHE A 85 8.93 -4.25 2.50
C PHE A 85 9.77 -5.41 3.04
N GLY A 86 9.44 -5.89 4.23
CA GLY A 86 10.23 -6.90 4.91
C GLY A 86 11.68 -6.45 5.15
N ARG A 87 12.64 -7.38 5.00
CA ARG A 87 14.06 -7.11 5.22
C ARG A 87 14.81 -6.66 3.97
N ASP A 88 14.34 -7.08 2.79
CA ASP A 88 15.17 -7.10 1.58
C ASP A 88 14.56 -6.40 0.38
N THR A 89 13.31 -5.99 0.42
CA THR A 89 12.65 -5.38 -0.74
C THR A 89 12.50 -3.88 -0.55
N THR A 90 13.03 -3.11 -1.46
CA THR A 90 12.85 -1.65 -1.52
C THR A 90 12.16 -1.27 -2.83
N LEU A 91 11.13 -0.44 -2.72
CA LEU A 91 10.44 0.21 -3.82
C LEU A 91 10.72 1.71 -3.75
N ARG A 92 11.22 2.29 -4.84
CA ARG A 92 11.44 3.74 -4.94
C ARG A 92 10.52 4.32 -5.99
N LEU A 93 9.67 5.23 -5.60
CA LEU A 93 8.74 5.94 -6.47
C LEU A 93 9.30 7.29 -6.88
N GLY A 94 9.17 7.60 -8.16
CA GLY A 94 9.51 8.90 -8.72
C GLY A 94 8.45 9.98 -8.42
N ALA A 95 8.57 11.11 -9.10
CA ALA A 95 7.59 12.20 -9.06
C ALA A 95 6.27 11.77 -9.70
N ALA A 96 5.17 12.32 -9.21
CA ALA A 96 3.81 12.10 -9.72
C ALA A 96 3.50 10.62 -9.93
N ALA A 97 4.03 9.74 -9.06
CA ALA A 97 3.79 8.31 -9.14
C ALA A 97 2.56 7.91 -8.31
N ARG A 98 1.87 6.88 -8.78
CA ARG A 98 0.74 6.27 -8.10
C ARG A 98 0.86 4.76 -8.16
N LEU A 99 0.94 4.13 -6.97
CA LEU A 99 1.16 2.70 -6.79
C LEU A 99 0.15 2.14 -5.80
N THR A 100 -0.55 1.07 -6.15
CA THR A 100 -1.36 0.29 -5.19
C THR A 100 -0.56 -0.92 -4.71
N ILE A 101 -0.65 -1.21 -3.43
CA ILE A 101 -0.06 -2.38 -2.79
C ILE A 101 -1.16 -3.44 -2.73
N ASP A 102 -1.26 -4.29 -3.76
CA ASP A 102 -2.37 -5.25 -3.84
C ASP A 102 -2.17 -6.40 -2.85
N ARG A 103 -0.93 -6.89 -2.72
CA ARG A 103 -0.57 -7.96 -1.78
C ARG A 103 0.92 -7.88 -1.42
N TYR A 104 1.24 -8.20 -0.19
CA TYR A 104 2.62 -8.43 0.23
C TYR A 104 2.69 -9.51 1.31
N ILE A 105 3.52 -10.51 1.10
CA ILE A 105 3.80 -11.57 2.07
C ILE A 105 5.32 -11.58 2.29
N ALA A 106 5.74 -11.38 3.53
CA ALA A 106 7.16 -11.38 3.88
C ALA A 106 7.83 -12.68 3.42
N ASN A 107 8.98 -12.57 2.76
CA ASN A 107 9.76 -13.65 2.15
C ASN A 107 9.11 -14.37 0.95
N ALA A 108 7.83 -14.16 0.65
CA ALA A 108 7.15 -14.76 -0.50
C ALA A 108 7.00 -13.81 -1.69
N GLY A 109 7.11 -12.50 -1.47
CA GLY A 109 7.00 -11.48 -2.51
C GLY A 109 5.73 -10.66 -2.40
N GLY A 110 5.38 -9.93 -3.45
CA GLY A 110 4.23 -9.03 -3.45
C GLY A 110 3.66 -8.80 -4.84
N GLU A 111 2.45 -8.30 -4.86
CA GLU A 111 1.77 -7.80 -6.05
C GLU A 111 1.57 -6.29 -5.87
N PHE A 112 2.00 -5.55 -6.87
CA PHE A 112 1.97 -4.11 -6.90
C PHE A 112 1.37 -3.65 -8.22
N ASN A 113 0.56 -2.59 -8.18
CA ASN A 113 -0.02 -2.02 -9.38
C ASN A 113 0.47 -0.58 -9.58
N LEU A 114 1.33 -0.37 -10.56
CA LEU A 114 1.84 0.95 -10.95
C LEU A 114 0.84 1.60 -11.92
N ILE A 115 0.02 2.49 -11.39
CA ILE A 115 -1.01 3.20 -12.15
C ILE A 115 -0.37 4.33 -12.97
N GLN A 116 0.63 5.02 -12.39
CA GLN A 116 1.28 6.18 -12.99
C GLN A 116 2.71 6.36 -12.46
N GLY A 117 3.55 7.02 -13.24
CA GLY A 117 4.91 7.40 -12.85
C GLY A 117 5.94 6.30 -13.00
N GLY A 118 7.07 6.45 -12.32
CA GLY A 118 8.19 5.52 -12.38
C GLY A 118 8.48 4.86 -11.04
N LEU A 119 8.93 3.62 -11.12
CA LEU A 119 9.26 2.76 -10.00
C LEU A 119 10.63 2.12 -10.21
N LEU A 120 11.45 2.06 -9.17
CA LEU A 120 12.60 1.16 -9.06
C LEU A 120 12.30 0.12 -7.98
N TYR A 121 12.19 -1.13 -8.39
CA TYR A 121 12.12 -2.29 -7.50
C TYR A 121 13.54 -2.81 -7.27
N ASP A 122 13.93 -3.02 -6.03
CA ASP A 122 15.24 -3.57 -5.67
C ASP A 122 15.09 -4.64 -4.59
N ARG A 123 15.50 -5.87 -4.92
CA ARG A 123 15.56 -6.99 -4.01
C ARG A 123 16.84 -7.78 -4.24
N PRO A 124 17.69 -8.02 -3.20
CA PRO A 124 18.91 -8.82 -3.32
C PRO A 124 18.62 -10.27 -3.71
N ARG A 125 19.54 -10.90 -4.44
CA ARG A 125 19.43 -12.29 -4.92
C ARG A 125 19.34 -13.37 -3.83
N LYS A 126 19.68 -13.08 -2.59
CA LYS A 126 19.77 -14.08 -1.50
C LYS A 126 18.43 -14.69 -1.08
N THR A 127 17.33 -14.14 -1.53
CA THR A 127 15.97 -14.65 -1.25
C THR A 127 15.40 -15.35 -2.50
N GLN A 128 15.82 -16.59 -2.73
CA GLN A 128 15.62 -17.31 -4.00
C GLN A 128 14.18 -17.69 -4.35
N HIS A 129 13.20 -17.57 -3.44
CA HIS A 129 11.85 -18.10 -3.66
C HIS A 129 10.74 -17.04 -3.67
N ALA A 130 11.08 -15.77 -3.60
CA ALA A 130 10.06 -14.74 -3.60
C ALA A 130 9.93 -14.09 -4.98
N GLU A 131 8.82 -14.36 -5.60
CA GLU A 131 8.39 -13.76 -6.84
C GLU A 131 7.52 -12.54 -6.53
N SER A 132 7.78 -11.42 -7.18
CA SER A 132 6.92 -10.25 -7.11
C SER A 132 6.37 -9.96 -8.50
N VAL A 133 5.15 -9.45 -8.53
CA VAL A 133 4.47 -9.05 -9.76
C VAL A 133 4.23 -7.55 -9.72
N LEU A 134 4.67 -6.86 -10.75
CA LEU A 134 4.33 -5.48 -10.98
C LEU A 134 3.37 -5.40 -12.17
N ARG A 135 2.15 -4.98 -11.92
CA ARG A 135 1.14 -4.69 -12.95
C ARG A 135 1.18 -3.22 -13.32
N SER A 136 0.82 -2.91 -14.54
CA SER A 136 0.62 -1.55 -15.01
C SER A 136 -0.39 -1.54 -16.16
N LEU A 137 -0.79 -0.36 -16.61
CA LEU A 137 -1.59 -0.21 -17.84
C LEU A 137 -0.87 -0.76 -19.09
N TYR A 138 0.45 -0.89 -19.03
CA TYR A 138 1.29 -1.33 -20.16
C TYR A 138 1.53 -2.84 -20.15
N GLY A 139 1.26 -3.54 -19.07
CA GLY A 139 1.48 -4.98 -18.98
C GLY A 139 1.88 -5.45 -17.58
N LEU A 140 2.39 -6.67 -17.53
CA LEU A 140 2.78 -7.37 -16.33
C LEU A 140 4.29 -7.64 -16.35
N ILE A 141 4.96 -7.41 -15.22
CA ILE A 141 6.38 -7.67 -15.02
C ILE A 141 6.52 -8.68 -13.88
N ALA A 142 6.95 -9.90 -14.20
CA ALA A 142 7.28 -10.91 -13.21
C ALA A 142 8.74 -10.76 -12.77
N ILE A 143 8.95 -10.57 -11.45
CA ILE A 143 10.23 -10.13 -10.89
C ILE A 143 10.78 -11.20 -9.95
N ARG A 144 12.02 -11.67 -10.20
CA ARG A 144 12.72 -12.64 -9.34
C ARG A 144 14.11 -12.13 -8.94
N GLY A 145 14.26 -11.67 -7.71
CA GLY A 145 15.58 -11.31 -7.14
C GLY A 145 16.37 -10.29 -7.98
N THR A 146 15.72 -9.20 -8.37
CA THR A 146 16.23 -8.25 -9.36
C THR A 146 16.32 -6.83 -8.82
N ARG A 147 16.99 -6.00 -9.62
CA ARG A 147 16.87 -4.54 -9.56
C ARG A 147 16.38 -4.06 -10.93
N VAL A 148 15.12 -3.64 -10.98
CA VAL A 148 14.41 -3.26 -12.20
C VAL A 148 13.76 -1.90 -12.07
N PHE A 149 13.94 -1.08 -13.10
CA PHE A 149 13.19 0.16 -13.32
C PHE A 149 12.00 -0.14 -14.22
N ALA A 150 10.85 0.43 -13.91
CA ALA A 150 9.66 0.43 -14.76
C ALA A 150 9.01 1.80 -14.73
N GLY A 151 8.72 2.39 -15.89
CA GLY A 151 8.08 3.70 -15.96
C GLY A 151 8.42 4.51 -17.19
N PRO A 152 7.99 5.78 -17.25
CA PRO A 152 8.25 6.67 -18.37
C PRO A 152 9.75 6.85 -18.62
N SER A 153 10.17 6.63 -19.87
CA SER A 153 11.55 6.78 -20.30
C SER A 153 11.61 7.04 -21.80
N ASN A 154 12.11 8.20 -22.20
CA ASN A 154 12.18 8.63 -23.61
C ASN A 154 10.83 8.59 -24.34
N GLY A 155 9.75 9.06 -23.67
CA GLY A 155 8.42 9.16 -24.27
C GLY A 155 7.62 7.85 -24.33
N VAL A 156 8.16 6.74 -23.86
CA VAL A 156 7.49 5.43 -23.82
C VAL A 156 7.56 4.82 -22.42
N PHE A 157 6.77 3.80 -22.14
CA PHE A 157 6.94 3.00 -20.95
C PHE A 157 8.14 2.06 -21.15
N GLY A 158 9.15 2.22 -20.31
CA GLY A 158 10.37 1.44 -20.36
C GLY A 158 10.53 0.53 -19.17
N VAL A 159 11.05 -0.66 -19.39
CA VAL A 159 11.50 -1.60 -18.36
C VAL A 159 12.98 -1.84 -18.55
N PHE A 160 13.79 -1.54 -17.53
CA PHE A 160 15.27 -1.71 -17.57
C PHE A 160 15.75 -2.54 -16.40
N VAL A 161 16.56 -3.55 -16.66
CA VAL A 161 17.08 -4.47 -15.65
C VAL A 161 18.55 -4.13 -15.33
N ALA A 162 18.78 -3.59 -14.13
CA ALA A 162 20.14 -3.31 -13.65
C ALA A 162 20.81 -4.56 -13.04
N ARG A 163 20.02 -5.51 -12.52
CA ARG A 163 20.50 -6.78 -11.94
C ARG A 163 19.42 -7.85 -12.02
N GLY A 164 19.81 -9.08 -12.39
CA GLY A 164 18.89 -10.22 -12.51
C GLY A 164 18.20 -10.28 -13.86
N SER A 165 16.97 -10.78 -13.89
CA SER A 165 16.12 -10.86 -15.08
C SER A 165 14.66 -10.73 -14.69
N VAL A 166 13.81 -10.27 -15.59
CA VAL A 166 12.36 -10.18 -15.44
C VAL A 166 11.67 -10.65 -16.72
N ASP A 167 10.47 -11.18 -16.58
CA ASP A 167 9.60 -11.46 -17.72
C ASP A 167 8.57 -10.34 -17.85
N VAL A 168 8.50 -9.73 -19.03
CA VAL A 168 7.57 -8.65 -19.35
C VAL A 168 6.55 -9.17 -20.34
N THR A 169 5.28 -9.17 -19.93
CA THR A 169 4.15 -9.64 -20.74
C THR A 169 3.20 -8.49 -21.06
N ALA A 170 2.95 -8.23 -22.34
CA ALA A 170 1.95 -7.29 -22.82
C ALA A 170 1.38 -7.74 -24.15
N ALA A 171 0.10 -7.48 -24.41
CA ALA A 171 -0.61 -7.83 -25.66
C ALA A 171 -0.37 -9.29 -26.15
N GLY A 172 -0.28 -10.24 -25.20
CA GLY A 172 -0.07 -11.66 -25.52
C GLY A 172 1.39 -12.07 -25.76
N LYS A 173 2.33 -11.11 -25.88
CA LYS A 173 3.76 -11.37 -26.04
C LYS A 173 4.50 -11.29 -24.70
N THR A 174 5.37 -12.25 -24.45
CA THR A 174 6.29 -12.24 -23.29
C THR A 174 7.74 -12.17 -23.77
N VAL A 175 8.51 -11.27 -23.17
CA VAL A 175 9.96 -11.16 -23.40
C VAL A 175 10.72 -11.24 -22.09
N THR A 176 11.82 -11.98 -22.06
CA THR A 176 12.71 -12.05 -20.89
C THR A 176 13.77 -10.97 -21.01
N VAL A 177 13.76 -10.00 -20.10
CA VAL A 177 14.73 -8.90 -20.06
C VAL A 177 15.82 -9.23 -19.06
N GLY A 178 17.04 -9.44 -19.55
CA GLY A 178 18.22 -9.73 -18.75
C GLY A 178 18.95 -8.45 -18.26
N ARG A 179 20.00 -8.67 -17.45
CA ARG A 179 20.85 -7.58 -16.93
C ARG A 179 21.43 -6.71 -18.05
N GLY A 180 21.32 -5.38 -17.90
CA GLY A 180 21.84 -4.38 -18.84
C GLY A 180 20.93 -4.14 -20.04
N LEU A 181 19.88 -4.92 -20.18
CA LEU A 181 18.88 -4.78 -21.24
C LEU A 181 17.65 -4.05 -20.74
N GLY A 182 16.89 -3.54 -21.69
CA GLY A 182 15.56 -3.00 -21.46
C GLY A 182 14.64 -3.25 -22.64
N THR A 183 13.34 -3.23 -22.37
CA THR A 183 12.27 -3.28 -23.38
C THR A 183 11.40 -2.03 -23.28
N ASN A 184 10.62 -1.77 -24.31
CA ASN A 184 9.71 -0.63 -24.38
C ASN A 184 8.32 -1.10 -24.77
N ILE A 185 7.31 -0.43 -24.24
CA ILE A 185 5.93 -0.56 -24.64
C ILE A 185 5.44 0.84 -24.98
N ALA A 186 5.13 1.10 -26.27
CA ALA A 186 4.86 2.44 -26.74
C ALA A 186 3.56 3.01 -26.17
N LYS A 187 2.50 2.19 -26.18
CA LYS A 187 1.17 2.55 -25.67
C LYS A 187 0.58 1.36 -24.88
N PRO A 188 -0.40 1.59 -23.99
CA PRO A 188 -1.20 0.51 -23.43
C PRO A 188 -1.83 -0.36 -24.52
N GLY A 189 -1.67 -1.67 -24.40
CA GLY A 189 -2.15 -2.63 -25.40
C GLY A 189 -1.17 -2.98 -26.52
N ASP A 190 0.00 -2.32 -26.58
CA ASP A 190 1.08 -2.69 -27.52
C ASP A 190 1.94 -3.82 -26.93
N GLU A 191 2.57 -4.58 -27.84
CA GLU A 191 3.56 -5.60 -27.48
C GLU A 191 4.86 -4.97 -26.96
N PRO A 192 5.59 -5.68 -26.07
CA PRO A 192 6.93 -5.27 -25.70
C PRO A 192 7.90 -5.45 -26.86
N THR A 193 8.80 -4.49 -27.05
CA THR A 193 9.90 -4.64 -28.00
C THR A 193 10.85 -5.76 -27.56
N ASP A 194 11.61 -6.32 -28.48
CA ASP A 194 12.68 -7.24 -28.12
C ASP A 194 13.71 -6.54 -27.21
N PRO A 195 14.23 -7.25 -26.18
CA PRO A 195 15.17 -6.67 -25.24
C PRO A 195 16.46 -6.21 -25.92
N ALA A 196 16.85 -4.97 -25.66
CA ALA A 196 18.05 -4.36 -26.22
C ALA A 196 18.83 -3.57 -25.16
N PRO A 197 20.16 -3.38 -25.33
CA PRO A 197 20.95 -2.53 -24.43
C PRO A 197 20.46 -1.08 -24.45
N TRP A 198 20.24 -0.50 -23.26
CA TRP A 198 19.99 0.93 -23.17
C TRP A 198 21.28 1.72 -23.15
N LYS A 199 21.30 2.88 -23.80
CA LYS A 199 22.43 3.80 -23.75
C LYS A 199 22.60 4.40 -22.35
N ALA A 200 23.83 4.61 -21.90
CA ALA A 200 24.15 5.12 -20.57
C ALA A 200 23.39 6.40 -20.15
N PRO A 201 23.18 7.42 -21.00
CA PRO A 201 22.40 8.59 -20.64
C PRO A 201 20.95 8.26 -20.27
N ARG A 202 20.30 7.34 -21.02
CA ARG A 202 18.93 6.89 -20.74
C ARG A 202 18.84 6.16 -19.41
N ILE A 203 19.78 5.25 -19.14
CA ILE A 203 19.85 4.52 -17.87
C ILE A 203 20.00 5.51 -16.71
N LYS A 204 20.92 6.48 -16.83
CA LYS A 204 21.15 7.51 -15.82
C LYS A 204 19.88 8.32 -15.55
N ALA A 205 19.19 8.78 -16.59
CA ALA A 205 17.94 9.54 -16.48
C ALA A 205 16.82 8.72 -15.81
N ALA A 206 16.60 7.48 -16.26
CA ALA A 206 15.58 6.60 -15.70
C ALA A 206 15.83 6.29 -14.21
N LEU A 207 17.06 5.99 -13.82
CA LEU A 207 17.38 5.74 -12.41
C LEU A 207 17.37 7.01 -11.56
N ALA A 208 17.69 8.18 -12.10
CA ALA A 208 17.62 9.45 -11.41
C ALA A 208 16.17 9.90 -11.17
N SER A 209 15.23 9.53 -12.05
CA SER A 209 13.82 9.89 -11.92
C SER A 209 13.14 9.27 -10.69
N VAL A 210 13.74 8.23 -10.09
CA VAL A 210 13.20 7.45 -8.95
C VAL A 210 14.12 7.43 -7.73
N ARG A 211 15.14 8.31 -7.68
CA ARG A 211 16.09 8.43 -6.56
C ARG A 211 15.95 9.73 -5.80
#